data_29edab7b0b6b067296d99bf6fc32e6a5
#
_entry.id   29edab7b0b6b067296d99bf6fc32e6a5
#
_cell.length_a   1.000
_cell.length_b   1.000
_cell.length_c   1.000
_cell.angle_alpha   90.00
_cell.angle_beta   90.00
_cell.angle_gamma   90.00
#
_symmetry.space_group_name_H-M   'P 1'
#
loop_
_entity.id
_entity.type
_entity.pdbx_description
1 polymer ?
#
loop_
_entity_poly.entity_id
_entity_poly.type
_entity_poly.pdbx_seq_one_letter_code
_entity_poly.pdbx_strand_id
1 'polypeptide(L)'
;MDRNKDLLEFVKKSIQTRSYTDEEGDYAELVKSEMEKLGYDEVFIDSTGNVVGRIGDGPKIIHFDSHMDTVQVHDPDDWAFPPFSGEVHDGYIWGRGSVDMKSALGASVYAAIKARDLGYLEGKTVYVTGTVCEEFCDGENLKHLYQELSLKPDYCIICEPSDNVITLGHKGKAQIRITTHGVSAHGSAPEKGVNAVYEMAEIISRVDALNKSLYVENAPHGTVVLSDISSVSASLNAVPSECSIYLDRRLILGEILEGVKSEMDILIEGKDASWEVGTLHHTTWKGKDLVYEPMHNPWIIETENVLTKSLISAYKNVYKEEPSKFDFWDFGTNAITPVAMGVPTIGFGPGEYKLAHMRDERCAVDKIVEACEVYSELIKEL
;
A
#
# COMPACT_ATOMS: atom_id res chain seq x y z
N MET A 1 10.11 3.67 -32.69
CA MET A 1 9.89 4.51 -31.48
C MET A 1 10.81 3.98 -30.39
N ASP A 2 11.48 4.86 -29.68
CA ASP A 2 12.26 4.46 -28.51
C ASP A 2 11.33 4.38 -27.30
N ARG A 3 10.81 3.16 -27.03
CA ARG A 3 9.82 2.93 -25.97
C ARG A 3 10.35 3.32 -24.57
N ASN A 4 11.64 3.19 -24.34
CA ASN A 4 12.23 3.57 -23.05
C ASN A 4 12.19 5.08 -22.85
N LYS A 5 12.42 5.84 -23.91
CA LYS A 5 12.29 7.30 -23.87
C LYS A 5 10.85 7.73 -23.64
N ASP A 6 9.89 7.08 -24.31
CA ASP A 6 8.46 7.39 -24.15
C ASP A 6 8.00 7.05 -22.71
N LEU A 7 8.43 5.92 -22.14
CA LEU A 7 8.21 5.54 -20.76
C LEU A 7 8.71 6.62 -19.78
N LEU A 8 9.96 7.06 -19.93
CA LEU A 8 10.54 8.05 -19.02
C LEU A 8 9.86 9.42 -19.13
N GLU A 9 9.45 9.81 -20.32
CA GLU A 9 8.65 11.05 -20.52
C GLU A 9 7.26 10.92 -19.88
N PHE A 10 6.63 9.75 -19.92
CA PHE A 10 5.38 9.50 -19.22
C PHE A 10 5.57 9.56 -17.70
N VAL A 11 6.57 8.88 -17.14
CA VAL A 11 6.89 8.94 -15.71
C VAL A 11 7.17 10.36 -15.25
N LYS A 12 7.91 11.15 -16.04
CA LYS A 12 8.13 12.57 -15.76
C LYS A 12 6.81 13.34 -15.65
N LYS A 13 5.92 13.18 -16.61
CA LYS A 13 4.58 13.82 -16.57
C LYS A 13 3.74 13.34 -15.40
N SER A 14 3.86 12.06 -15.05
CA SER A 14 3.19 11.47 -13.90
C SER A 14 3.61 12.15 -12.59
N ILE A 15 4.92 12.40 -12.40
CA ILE A 15 5.44 13.13 -11.22
C ILE A 15 4.99 14.59 -11.24
N GLN A 16 4.95 15.21 -12.41
CA GLN A 16 4.49 16.62 -12.58
C GLN A 16 2.99 16.78 -12.31
N THR A 17 2.20 15.71 -12.38
CA THR A 17 0.78 15.74 -12.10
C THR A 17 0.57 15.34 -10.64
N ARG A 18 0.28 16.32 -9.78
CA ARG A 18 0.01 16.07 -8.37
C ARG A 18 -1.24 15.19 -8.20
N SER A 19 -1.15 14.22 -7.30
CA SER A 19 -2.24 13.29 -6.99
C SER A 19 -2.18 12.87 -5.52
N TYR A 20 -2.49 13.77 -4.62
CA TYR A 20 -2.69 13.40 -3.23
C TYR A 20 -3.92 12.50 -3.12
N THR A 21 -3.97 11.68 -2.07
CA THR A 21 -5.18 10.88 -1.79
C THR A 21 -6.41 11.79 -1.86
N ASP A 22 -7.46 11.41 -2.58
CA ASP A 22 -8.68 12.16 -2.97
C ASP A 22 -8.52 13.21 -4.07
N GLU A 23 -7.32 13.44 -4.57
CA GLU A 23 -7.04 14.42 -5.63
C GLU A 23 -6.45 13.73 -6.89
N GLU A 24 -6.69 12.42 -7.08
CA GLU A 24 -6.05 11.63 -8.15
C GLU A 24 -6.64 11.88 -9.55
N GLY A 25 -7.75 12.62 -9.66
CA GLY A 25 -8.53 12.76 -10.91
C GLY A 25 -7.72 13.18 -12.13
N ASP A 26 -6.90 14.20 -12.02
CA ASP A 26 -6.07 14.68 -13.14
C ASP A 26 -5.01 13.63 -13.55
N TYR A 27 -4.47 12.90 -12.57
CA TYR A 27 -3.50 11.84 -12.85
C TYR A 27 -4.19 10.60 -13.44
N ALA A 28 -5.40 10.27 -12.99
CA ALA A 28 -6.21 9.21 -13.57
C ALA A 28 -6.49 9.45 -15.05
N GLU A 29 -6.87 10.67 -15.43
CA GLU A 29 -7.09 11.03 -16.83
C GLU A 29 -5.77 11.01 -17.65
N LEU A 30 -4.64 11.38 -17.06
CA LEU A 30 -3.33 11.26 -17.71
C LEU A 30 -2.97 9.80 -18.00
N VAL A 31 -3.12 8.91 -17.01
CA VAL A 31 -2.84 7.47 -17.15
C VAL A 31 -3.76 6.85 -18.19
N LYS A 32 -5.07 7.13 -18.10
CA LYS A 32 -6.07 6.67 -19.08
C LYS A 32 -5.70 7.10 -20.50
N SER A 33 -5.41 8.39 -20.69
CA SER A 33 -5.04 8.94 -22.02
C SER A 33 -3.78 8.29 -22.58
N GLU A 34 -2.78 7.99 -21.74
CA GLU A 34 -1.56 7.32 -22.20
C GLU A 34 -1.83 5.86 -22.58
N MET A 35 -2.65 5.11 -21.80
CA MET A 35 -3.05 3.74 -22.16
C MET A 35 -3.84 3.71 -23.48
N GLU A 36 -4.78 4.65 -23.69
CA GLU A 36 -5.54 4.78 -24.95
C GLU A 36 -4.60 5.07 -26.15
N LYS A 37 -3.68 6.01 -25.99
CA LYS A 37 -2.67 6.36 -27.02
C LYS A 37 -1.75 5.17 -27.34
N LEU A 38 -1.39 4.35 -26.35
CA LEU A 38 -0.59 3.16 -26.53
C LEU A 38 -1.36 2.00 -27.18
N GLY A 39 -2.70 2.11 -27.26
CA GLY A 39 -3.57 1.16 -27.93
C GLY A 39 -3.87 -0.08 -27.08
N TYR A 40 -4.19 0.11 -25.81
CA TYR A 40 -4.86 -0.91 -25.00
C TYR A 40 -6.21 -1.25 -25.64
N ASP A 41 -6.67 -2.49 -25.49
CA ASP A 41 -7.94 -2.94 -26.08
C ASP A 41 -9.15 -2.33 -25.39
N GLU A 42 -9.01 -2.06 -24.09
CA GLU A 42 -10.04 -1.39 -23.28
C GLU A 42 -9.36 -0.53 -22.22
N VAL A 43 -9.85 0.71 -22.04
CA VAL A 43 -9.39 1.63 -21.00
C VAL A 43 -10.58 2.40 -20.44
N PHE A 44 -10.73 2.39 -19.12
CA PHE A 44 -11.79 3.14 -18.45
C PHE A 44 -11.40 3.50 -17.02
N ILE A 45 -12.18 4.38 -16.40
CA ILE A 45 -12.11 4.70 -14.98
C ILE A 45 -13.34 4.11 -14.32
N ASP A 46 -13.15 3.24 -13.32
CA ASP A 46 -14.24 2.57 -12.60
C ASP A 46 -15.02 3.52 -11.68
N SER A 47 -16.02 3.00 -10.96
CA SER A 47 -16.86 3.80 -10.06
C SER A 47 -16.09 4.33 -8.83
N THR A 48 -14.98 3.70 -8.47
CA THR A 48 -14.13 4.10 -7.34
C THR A 48 -13.16 5.22 -7.75
N GLY A 49 -12.77 5.25 -9.02
CA GLY A 49 -11.81 6.22 -9.57
C GLY A 49 -10.51 5.56 -10.03
N ASN A 50 -10.42 4.23 -9.96
CA ASN A 50 -9.28 3.48 -10.46
C ASN A 50 -9.25 3.52 -11.99
N VAL A 51 -8.06 3.66 -12.57
CA VAL A 51 -7.86 3.48 -14.01
C VAL A 51 -7.63 2.00 -14.29
N VAL A 52 -8.33 1.47 -15.27
CA VAL A 52 -8.20 0.07 -15.69
C VAL A 52 -7.84 0.03 -17.16
N GLY A 53 -6.70 -0.57 -17.47
CA GLY A 53 -6.31 -0.92 -18.84
C GLY A 53 -6.29 -2.43 -19.03
N ARG A 54 -6.93 -2.92 -20.10
CA ARG A 54 -6.95 -4.33 -20.50
C ARG A 54 -6.31 -4.51 -21.87
N ILE A 55 -5.50 -5.55 -22.00
CA ILE A 55 -4.89 -5.94 -23.27
C ILE A 55 -4.85 -7.46 -23.40
N GLY A 56 -5.19 -7.98 -24.58
CA GLY A 56 -5.35 -9.41 -24.86
C GLY A 56 -6.75 -9.91 -24.51
N ASP A 57 -7.03 -11.15 -24.92
CA ASP A 57 -8.36 -11.80 -24.81
C ASP A 57 -8.27 -13.29 -24.44
N GLY A 58 -7.08 -13.73 -23.97
CA GLY A 58 -6.86 -15.11 -23.55
C GLY A 58 -7.45 -15.42 -22.17
N PRO A 59 -7.66 -16.71 -21.85
CA PRO A 59 -8.29 -17.12 -20.60
C PRO A 59 -7.40 -16.92 -19.36
N LYS A 60 -6.09 -16.82 -19.50
CA LYS A 60 -5.19 -16.60 -18.37
C LYS A 60 -5.10 -15.12 -18.06
N ILE A 61 -5.46 -14.73 -16.85
CA ILE A 61 -5.54 -13.33 -16.42
C ILE A 61 -4.35 -12.98 -15.53
N ILE A 62 -3.55 -12.02 -15.96
CA ILE A 62 -2.41 -11.47 -15.22
C ILE A 62 -2.76 -10.02 -14.86
N HIS A 63 -2.64 -9.66 -13.59
CA HIS A 63 -2.94 -8.33 -13.10
C HIS A 63 -1.70 -7.66 -12.50
N PHE A 64 -1.37 -6.48 -13.01
CA PHE A 64 -0.37 -5.56 -12.44
C PHE A 64 -1.10 -4.41 -11.76
N ASP A 65 -0.87 -4.25 -10.47
CA ASP A 65 -1.47 -3.17 -9.68
C ASP A 65 -0.42 -2.18 -9.21
N SER A 66 -0.76 -0.90 -9.35
CA SER A 66 0.01 0.24 -8.85
C SER A 66 -0.95 1.32 -8.38
N HIS A 67 -0.69 1.96 -7.25
CA HIS A 67 -1.52 3.08 -6.83
C HIS A 67 -1.10 4.40 -7.49
N MET A 68 -2.05 5.34 -7.56
CA MET A 68 -1.90 6.66 -8.16
C MET A 68 -1.74 7.77 -7.14
N ASP A 69 -2.25 7.58 -5.95
CA ASP A 69 -2.16 8.58 -4.89
C ASP A 69 -0.75 8.64 -4.29
N THR A 70 -0.48 9.74 -3.64
CA THR A 70 0.78 9.99 -2.93
C THR A 70 0.49 10.72 -1.63
N VAL A 71 1.34 10.53 -0.64
CA VAL A 71 1.30 11.35 0.58
C VAL A 71 1.63 12.81 0.30
N GLN A 72 1.17 13.69 1.18
CA GLN A 72 1.35 15.13 1.05
C GLN A 72 2.82 15.57 1.18
N VAL A 73 3.11 16.72 0.60
CA VAL A 73 4.38 17.45 0.78
C VAL A 73 4.11 18.64 1.69
N HIS A 74 4.74 18.66 2.86
CA HIS A 74 4.54 19.73 3.86
C HIS A 74 5.62 20.82 3.82
N ASP A 75 6.79 20.55 3.19
CA ASP A 75 7.98 21.36 3.23
C ASP A 75 8.62 21.52 1.83
N PRO A 76 7.86 22.01 0.84
CA PRO A 76 8.31 22.04 -0.57
C PRO A 76 9.58 22.86 -0.81
N ASP A 77 9.81 23.91 0.01
CA ASP A 77 10.95 24.80 -0.13
C ASP A 77 12.28 24.19 0.37
N ASP A 78 12.18 23.09 1.13
CA ASP A 78 13.35 22.39 1.69
C ASP A 78 13.83 21.22 0.79
N TRP A 79 13.16 20.94 -0.32
CA TRP A 79 13.56 19.91 -1.26
C TRP A 79 14.72 20.37 -2.13
N ALA A 80 15.65 19.45 -2.44
CA ALA A 80 16.78 19.73 -3.35
C ALA A 80 16.33 20.14 -4.76
N PHE A 81 15.21 19.53 -5.23
CA PHE A 81 14.51 19.88 -6.47
C PHE A 81 13.02 19.99 -6.17
N PRO A 82 12.27 20.88 -6.87
CA PRO A 82 10.84 21.04 -6.60
C PRO A 82 10.11 19.67 -6.62
N PRO A 83 9.27 19.34 -5.61
CA PRO A 83 8.74 17.99 -5.41
C PRO A 83 7.85 17.45 -6.54
N PHE A 84 7.41 18.31 -7.46
CA PHE A 84 6.64 17.95 -8.64
C PHE A 84 7.33 18.38 -9.95
N SER A 85 8.66 18.48 -9.96
CA SER A 85 9.39 18.85 -11.19
C SER A 85 9.57 17.68 -12.16
N GLY A 86 9.71 16.46 -11.65
CA GLY A 86 10.06 15.30 -12.46
C GLY A 86 11.40 15.47 -13.19
N GLU A 87 12.31 16.25 -12.63
CA GLU A 87 13.61 16.48 -13.24
C GLU A 87 14.51 15.26 -13.09
N VAL A 88 15.38 15.06 -14.09
CA VAL A 88 16.37 13.97 -14.06
C VAL A 88 17.74 14.55 -13.75
N HIS A 89 18.32 14.14 -12.62
CA HIS A 89 19.66 14.49 -12.20
C HIS A 89 20.43 13.26 -11.74
N ASP A 90 21.68 13.14 -12.14
CA ASP A 90 22.60 12.06 -11.75
C ASP A 90 22.02 10.64 -11.92
N GLY A 91 21.20 10.42 -12.97
CA GLY A 91 20.58 9.14 -13.27
C GLY A 91 19.31 8.84 -12.47
N TYR A 92 18.81 9.79 -11.69
CA TYR A 92 17.56 9.67 -10.93
C TYR A 92 16.50 10.64 -11.44
N ILE A 93 15.25 10.20 -11.46
CA ILE A 93 14.09 11.09 -11.59
C ILE A 93 13.62 11.49 -10.19
N TRP A 94 13.49 12.79 -9.97
CA TRP A 94 13.22 13.36 -8.65
C TRP A 94 11.77 13.84 -8.54
N GLY A 95 11.18 13.60 -7.39
CA GLY A 95 9.88 14.14 -7.01
C GLY A 95 9.02 13.18 -6.22
N ARG A 96 7.98 13.70 -5.57
CA ARG A 96 6.97 12.94 -4.84
C ARG A 96 6.25 11.97 -5.78
N GLY A 97 6.18 10.70 -5.38
CA GLY A 97 5.62 9.63 -6.18
C GLY A 97 6.61 9.00 -7.16
N SER A 98 7.87 9.47 -7.21
CA SER A 98 8.88 8.84 -8.09
C SER A 98 9.26 7.43 -7.63
N VAL A 99 9.27 7.16 -6.33
CA VAL A 99 9.45 5.84 -5.74
C VAL A 99 8.10 5.20 -5.47
N ASP A 100 7.17 5.94 -4.89
CA ASP A 100 5.91 5.43 -4.38
C ASP A 100 4.72 6.15 -5.02
N MET A 101 4.10 5.56 -6.15
CA MET A 101 4.77 4.50 -6.96
C MET A 101 4.54 4.74 -8.47
N LYS A 102 4.54 6.03 -8.90
CA LYS A 102 4.25 6.43 -10.29
C LYS A 102 5.24 5.86 -11.31
N SER A 103 6.51 5.64 -10.90
CA SER A 103 7.50 4.99 -11.76
C SER A 103 7.13 3.55 -12.08
N ALA A 104 6.63 2.81 -11.10
CA ALA A 104 6.18 1.44 -11.26
C ALA A 104 4.92 1.33 -12.12
N LEU A 105 3.96 2.27 -11.93
CA LEU A 105 2.78 2.37 -12.79
C LEU A 105 3.20 2.61 -14.26
N GLY A 106 4.12 3.53 -14.49
CA GLY A 106 4.67 3.75 -15.83
C GLY A 106 5.31 2.49 -16.41
N ALA A 107 6.14 1.81 -15.63
CA ALA A 107 6.80 0.58 -16.04
C ALA A 107 5.80 -0.53 -16.41
N SER A 108 4.74 -0.75 -15.62
CA SER A 108 3.71 -1.76 -15.88
C SER A 108 2.88 -1.45 -17.12
N VAL A 109 2.49 -0.17 -17.31
CA VAL A 109 1.76 0.31 -18.49
C VAL A 109 2.56 0.03 -19.76
N TYR A 110 3.83 0.34 -19.78
CA TYR A 110 4.66 0.13 -20.97
C TYR A 110 5.09 -1.33 -21.17
N ALA A 111 5.20 -2.12 -20.09
CA ALA A 111 5.53 -3.54 -20.15
C ALA A 111 4.45 -4.37 -20.85
N ALA A 112 3.17 -4.10 -20.58
CA ALA A 112 2.06 -4.80 -21.24
C ALA A 112 2.04 -4.55 -22.74
N ILE A 113 2.33 -3.32 -23.18
CA ILE A 113 2.45 -2.97 -24.60
C ILE A 113 3.67 -3.63 -25.23
N LYS A 114 4.80 -3.65 -24.52
CA LYS A 114 6.00 -4.34 -24.99
C LYS A 114 5.75 -5.83 -25.16
N ALA A 115 5.08 -6.46 -24.21
CA ALA A 115 4.72 -7.87 -24.29
C ALA A 115 3.82 -8.14 -25.50
N ARG A 116 2.84 -7.28 -25.80
CA ARG A 116 2.02 -7.35 -27.02
C ARG A 116 2.89 -7.29 -28.28
N ASP A 117 3.73 -6.27 -28.37
CA ASP A 117 4.56 -6.02 -29.56
C ASP A 117 5.55 -7.17 -29.82
N LEU A 118 5.94 -7.92 -28.76
CA LEU A 118 6.79 -9.11 -28.83
C LEU A 118 6.00 -10.42 -29.02
N GLY A 119 4.66 -10.37 -29.04
CA GLY A 119 3.80 -11.56 -29.22
C GLY A 119 3.66 -12.43 -27.98
N TYR A 120 3.89 -11.88 -26.77
CA TYR A 120 3.85 -12.63 -25.51
C TYR A 120 2.43 -12.79 -24.93
N LEU A 121 1.40 -12.21 -25.57
CA LEU A 121 0.01 -12.23 -25.09
C LEU A 121 -0.79 -13.45 -25.57
N GLU A 122 -0.20 -14.40 -26.29
CA GLU A 122 -0.93 -15.57 -26.74
C GLU A 122 -1.53 -16.33 -25.55
N GLY A 123 -2.86 -16.50 -25.56
CA GLY A 123 -3.63 -17.18 -24.51
C GLY A 123 -3.76 -16.40 -23.20
N LYS A 124 -3.43 -15.10 -23.18
CA LYS A 124 -3.39 -14.27 -21.99
C LYS A 124 -4.21 -12.99 -22.13
N THR A 125 -4.70 -12.53 -20.99
CA THR A 125 -5.25 -11.18 -20.79
C THR A 125 -4.45 -10.50 -19.69
N VAL A 126 -3.95 -9.31 -19.95
CA VAL A 126 -3.23 -8.51 -18.96
C VAL A 126 -4.10 -7.32 -18.56
N TYR A 127 -4.33 -7.18 -17.27
CA TYR A 127 -4.88 -5.99 -16.65
C TYR A 127 -3.76 -5.18 -16.02
N VAL A 128 -3.76 -3.87 -16.25
CA VAL A 128 -2.89 -2.91 -15.57
C VAL A 128 -3.79 -1.89 -14.92
N THR A 129 -3.64 -1.69 -13.61
CA THR A 129 -4.45 -0.74 -12.86
C THR A 129 -3.62 0.37 -12.27
N GLY A 130 -4.17 1.59 -12.32
CA GLY A 130 -3.80 2.70 -11.46
C GLY A 130 -4.89 2.87 -10.42
N THR A 131 -4.63 2.45 -9.19
CA THR A 131 -5.61 2.45 -8.10
C THR A 131 -5.55 3.73 -7.27
N VAL A 132 -6.64 4.07 -6.60
CA VAL A 132 -6.78 5.29 -5.77
C VAL A 132 -6.77 4.94 -4.29
N CYS A 133 -6.44 5.92 -3.44
CA CYS A 133 -6.58 5.83 -1.98
C CYS A 133 -5.81 4.66 -1.33
N GLU A 134 -4.72 4.17 -1.92
CA GLU A 134 -3.93 3.09 -1.33
C GLU A 134 -3.31 3.53 -0.01
N GLU A 135 -2.73 4.71 0.04
CA GLU A 135 -2.06 5.31 1.21
C GLU A 135 -2.96 5.45 2.44
N PHE A 136 -4.27 5.30 2.24
CA PHE A 136 -5.28 5.40 3.29
C PHE A 136 -5.98 4.07 3.59
N CYS A 137 -6.21 3.22 2.58
CA CYS A 137 -7.07 2.05 2.70
C CYS A 137 -6.55 0.84 1.92
N ASP A 138 -5.39 0.30 2.33
CA ASP A 138 -4.72 -0.86 1.71
C ASP A 138 -5.75 -1.86 1.12
N GLY A 139 -5.81 -2.01 -0.22
CA GLY A 139 -6.58 -3.03 -0.91
C GLY A 139 -8.10 -2.89 -0.97
N GLU A 140 -8.74 -1.99 -0.22
CA GLU A 140 -10.20 -1.80 -0.30
C GLU A 140 -10.61 -1.27 -1.68
N ASN A 141 -9.76 -0.43 -2.30
CA ASN A 141 -9.89 0.02 -3.68
C ASN A 141 -9.92 -1.15 -4.67
N LEU A 142 -9.00 -2.12 -4.56
CA LEU A 142 -8.97 -3.33 -5.39
C LEU A 142 -10.16 -4.25 -5.13
N LYS A 143 -10.63 -4.34 -3.91
CA LYS A 143 -11.83 -5.12 -3.58
C LYS A 143 -13.06 -4.61 -4.34
N HIS A 144 -13.26 -3.29 -4.37
CA HIS A 144 -14.33 -2.68 -5.16
C HIS A 144 -14.14 -2.93 -6.67
N LEU A 145 -12.93 -2.75 -7.19
CA LEU A 145 -12.61 -3.00 -8.59
C LEU A 145 -12.93 -4.45 -8.99
N TYR A 146 -12.45 -5.42 -8.23
CA TYR A 146 -12.70 -6.83 -8.53
C TYR A 146 -14.18 -7.21 -8.45
N GLN A 147 -14.93 -6.61 -7.53
CA GLN A 147 -16.37 -6.80 -7.44
C GLN A 147 -17.11 -6.18 -8.65
N GLU A 148 -16.79 -4.94 -9.02
CA GLU A 148 -17.42 -4.25 -10.14
C GLU A 148 -17.20 -4.98 -11.47
N LEU A 149 -15.98 -5.45 -11.69
CA LEU A 149 -15.62 -6.18 -12.92
C LEU A 149 -15.91 -7.67 -12.88
N SER A 150 -16.33 -8.22 -11.72
CA SER A 150 -16.38 -9.67 -11.49
C SER A 150 -15.03 -10.34 -11.85
N LEU A 151 -13.92 -9.64 -11.57
CA LEU A 151 -12.58 -10.04 -11.96
C LEU A 151 -11.95 -10.93 -10.88
N LYS A 152 -11.39 -12.06 -11.27
CA LYS A 152 -10.51 -12.90 -10.46
C LYS A 152 -9.28 -13.24 -11.29
N PRO A 153 -8.14 -12.56 -11.07
CA PRO A 153 -6.91 -12.86 -11.79
C PRO A 153 -6.37 -14.26 -11.42
N ASP A 154 -5.64 -14.87 -12.34
CA ASP A 154 -4.83 -16.07 -12.06
C ASP A 154 -3.56 -15.71 -11.29
N TYR A 155 -3.02 -14.51 -11.54
CA TYR A 155 -1.82 -13.98 -10.90
C TYR A 155 -1.94 -12.47 -10.70
N CYS A 156 -1.43 -11.99 -9.57
CA CYS A 156 -1.35 -10.55 -9.26
C CYS A 156 0.09 -10.14 -8.94
N ILE A 157 0.53 -9.04 -9.54
CA ILE A 157 1.81 -8.41 -9.29
C ILE A 157 1.54 -7.05 -8.65
N ILE A 158 2.02 -6.87 -7.43
CA ILE A 158 1.98 -5.60 -6.72
C ILE A 158 3.28 -4.88 -7.04
N CYS A 159 3.16 -3.74 -7.71
CA CYS A 159 4.30 -3.02 -8.26
C CYS A 159 4.95 -2.05 -7.25
N GLU A 160 4.74 -2.24 -5.97
CA GLU A 160 5.31 -1.45 -4.87
C GLU A 160 6.84 -1.43 -4.90
N PRO A 161 7.47 -0.34 -4.40
CA PRO A 161 8.91 -0.18 -4.45
C PRO A 161 9.63 -1.29 -3.68
N SER A 162 10.58 -1.92 -4.35
CA SER A 162 11.43 -2.97 -3.79
C SER A 162 12.88 -2.90 -4.30
N ASP A 163 13.25 -1.81 -4.97
CA ASP A 163 14.52 -1.67 -5.70
C ASP A 163 14.77 -2.81 -6.70
N ASN A 164 13.71 -3.27 -7.36
CA ASN A 164 13.68 -4.42 -8.26
C ASN A 164 14.14 -5.74 -7.58
N VAL A 165 13.93 -5.86 -6.27
CA VAL A 165 14.07 -7.13 -5.55
C VAL A 165 12.72 -7.84 -5.52
N ILE A 166 12.71 -9.13 -5.80
CA ILE A 166 11.51 -9.97 -5.71
C ILE A 166 11.05 -10.01 -4.26
N THR A 167 9.82 -9.54 -4.00
CA THR A 167 9.24 -9.46 -2.66
C THR A 167 8.17 -10.52 -2.50
N LEU A 168 8.34 -11.38 -1.51
CA LEU A 168 7.52 -12.57 -1.34
C LEU A 168 6.26 -12.32 -0.49
N GLY A 169 6.15 -11.18 0.18
CA GLY A 169 5.01 -10.89 1.04
C GLY A 169 5.17 -9.62 1.86
N HIS A 170 4.27 -9.40 2.81
CA HIS A 170 4.36 -8.28 3.74
C HIS A 170 3.77 -8.60 5.12
N LYS A 171 4.11 -7.72 6.10
CA LYS A 171 3.56 -7.78 7.46
C LYS A 171 2.04 -7.63 7.46
N GLY A 172 1.41 -8.25 8.46
CA GLY A 172 0.02 -7.97 8.78
C GLY A 172 -0.15 -6.65 9.54
N LYS A 173 -1.37 -6.18 9.60
CA LYS A 173 -1.76 -4.93 10.26
C LYS A 173 -3.04 -5.14 11.06
N ALA A 174 -3.09 -4.56 12.26
CA ALA A 174 -4.32 -4.44 13.04
C ALA A 174 -4.34 -3.06 13.68
N GLN A 175 -5.28 -2.21 13.28
CA GLN A 175 -5.45 -0.91 13.89
C GLN A 175 -6.72 -0.93 14.75
N ILE A 176 -6.57 -0.50 15.99
CA ILE A 176 -7.57 -0.75 17.04
C ILE A 176 -7.75 0.52 17.86
N ARG A 177 -8.99 0.84 18.16
CA ARG A 177 -9.36 1.86 19.13
C ARG A 177 -9.71 1.20 20.46
N ILE A 178 -9.09 1.67 21.55
CA ILE A 178 -9.47 1.30 22.91
C ILE A 178 -10.06 2.53 23.59
N THR A 179 -11.20 2.37 24.22
CA THR A 179 -11.91 3.45 24.93
C THR A 179 -12.15 3.03 26.37
N THR A 180 -11.77 3.88 27.32
CA THR A 180 -12.12 3.76 28.74
C THR A 180 -13.30 4.66 29.08
N HIS A 181 -14.16 4.17 29.95
CA HIS A 181 -15.35 4.87 30.41
C HIS A 181 -15.16 5.34 31.84
N GLY A 182 -15.67 6.51 32.13
CA GLY A 182 -15.58 7.13 33.44
C GLY A 182 -16.88 7.83 33.85
N VAL A 183 -16.84 8.53 34.95
CA VAL A 183 -17.96 9.31 35.45
C VAL A 183 -17.52 10.76 35.64
N SER A 184 -18.18 11.70 34.95
CA SER A 184 -17.86 13.13 35.07
C SER A 184 -18.22 13.66 36.45
N ALA A 185 -17.34 14.50 37.00
CA ALA A 185 -17.55 15.24 38.23
C ALA A 185 -16.89 16.62 38.17
N HIS A 186 -17.25 17.52 39.09
CA HIS A 186 -16.57 18.79 39.16
C HIS A 186 -15.12 18.61 39.64
N GLY A 187 -14.15 19.28 39.00
CA GLY A 187 -12.74 19.15 39.32
C GLY A 187 -12.34 19.45 40.78
N SER A 188 -13.19 20.19 41.53
CA SER A 188 -12.99 20.40 42.95
C SER A 188 -13.52 19.27 43.87
N ALA A 189 -14.21 18.28 43.30
CA ALA A 189 -14.77 17.12 43.99
C ALA A 189 -14.54 15.84 43.16
N PRO A 190 -13.28 15.50 42.81
CA PRO A 190 -12.96 14.42 41.91
C PRO A 190 -13.37 13.04 42.47
N GLU A 191 -13.49 12.92 43.79
CA GLU A 191 -13.96 11.70 44.47
C GLU A 191 -15.39 11.29 44.12
N LYS A 192 -16.16 12.17 43.48
CA LYS A 192 -17.55 11.92 43.02
C LYS A 192 -17.59 11.39 41.57
N GLY A 193 -16.43 11.30 40.92
CA GLY A 193 -16.28 10.83 39.57
C GLY A 193 -15.35 9.63 39.43
N VAL A 194 -15.22 9.14 38.20
CA VAL A 194 -14.23 8.17 37.78
C VAL A 194 -13.48 8.79 36.59
N ASN A 195 -12.18 8.97 36.74
CA ASN A 195 -11.38 9.61 35.69
C ASN A 195 -10.95 8.60 34.63
N ALA A 196 -11.57 8.67 33.45
CA ALA A 196 -11.26 7.78 32.32
C ALA A 196 -9.80 7.86 31.87
N VAL A 197 -9.16 9.03 32.00
CA VAL A 197 -7.72 9.18 31.65
C VAL A 197 -6.81 8.40 32.59
N TYR A 198 -7.15 8.30 33.89
CA TYR A 198 -6.38 7.51 34.83
C TYR A 198 -6.52 6.01 34.58
N GLU A 199 -7.72 5.56 34.20
CA GLU A 199 -7.95 4.18 33.77
C GLU A 199 -7.15 3.85 32.50
N MET A 200 -7.16 4.78 31.54
CA MET A 200 -6.38 4.62 30.30
C MET A 200 -4.88 4.60 30.53
N ALA A 201 -4.36 5.36 31.50
CA ALA A 201 -2.91 5.36 31.81
C ALA A 201 -2.38 3.97 32.19
N GLU A 202 -3.19 3.14 32.85
CA GLU A 202 -2.83 1.75 33.15
C GLU A 202 -2.82 0.89 31.88
N ILE A 203 -3.80 1.07 30.97
CA ILE A 203 -3.84 0.37 29.68
C ILE A 203 -2.64 0.76 28.82
N ILE A 204 -2.27 2.05 28.77
CA ILE A 204 -1.07 2.52 28.06
C ILE A 204 0.18 1.83 28.59
N SER A 205 0.31 1.66 29.90
CA SER A 205 1.44 0.94 30.49
C SER A 205 1.48 -0.54 30.07
N ARG A 206 0.31 -1.18 29.91
CA ARG A 206 0.20 -2.55 29.39
C ARG A 206 0.56 -2.62 27.90
N VAL A 207 0.17 -1.61 27.09
CA VAL A 207 0.57 -1.49 25.68
C VAL A 207 2.09 -1.40 25.53
N ASP A 208 2.75 -0.56 26.32
CA ASP A 208 4.20 -0.46 26.33
C ASP A 208 4.89 -1.79 26.74
N ALA A 209 4.32 -2.47 27.73
CA ALA A 209 4.80 -3.79 28.13
C ALA A 209 4.62 -4.86 27.03
N LEU A 210 3.47 -4.84 26.34
CA LEU A 210 3.22 -5.70 25.19
C LEU A 210 4.25 -5.44 24.09
N ASN A 211 4.47 -4.19 23.69
CA ASN A 211 5.46 -3.86 22.65
C ASN A 211 6.87 -4.35 23.01
N LYS A 212 7.27 -4.21 24.27
CA LYS A 212 8.55 -4.73 24.76
C LYS A 212 8.61 -6.26 24.70
N SER A 213 7.51 -6.95 24.95
CA SER A 213 7.46 -8.42 24.91
C SER A 213 7.50 -8.99 23.49
N LEU A 214 7.03 -8.21 22.49
CA LEU A 214 7.08 -8.57 21.07
C LEU A 214 8.48 -8.44 20.48
N TYR A 215 9.33 -7.61 21.10
CA TYR A 215 10.68 -7.33 20.59
C TYR A 215 11.56 -8.57 20.65
N VAL A 216 12.22 -8.88 19.54
CA VAL A 216 13.24 -9.94 19.42
C VAL A 216 14.50 -9.32 18.83
N GLU A 217 15.61 -9.40 19.56
CA GLU A 217 16.87 -8.84 19.08
C GLU A 217 17.39 -9.55 17.84
N ASN A 218 17.75 -8.77 16.82
CA ASN A 218 18.29 -9.25 15.53
C ASN A 218 17.40 -10.24 14.77
N ALA A 219 16.08 -10.20 15.00
CA ALA A 219 15.10 -11.01 14.27
C ALA A 219 13.85 -10.19 13.92
N PRO A 220 13.11 -10.57 12.87
CA PRO A 220 11.79 -9.99 12.60
C PRO A 220 10.89 -10.15 13.83
N HIS A 221 10.15 -9.10 14.19
CA HIS A 221 9.22 -9.12 15.31
C HIS A 221 8.00 -8.25 15.03
N GLY A 222 6.90 -8.56 15.69
CA GLY A 222 5.71 -7.73 15.70
C GLY A 222 5.93 -6.45 16.51
N THR A 223 5.09 -5.45 16.28
CA THR A 223 5.14 -4.18 17.02
C THR A 223 3.74 -3.72 17.39
N VAL A 224 3.60 -2.96 18.45
CA VAL A 224 2.40 -2.19 18.75
C VAL A 224 2.78 -0.76 19.14
N VAL A 225 2.19 0.22 18.47
CA VAL A 225 2.44 1.64 18.73
C VAL A 225 1.12 2.32 19.09
N LEU A 226 1.14 3.11 20.18
CA LEU A 226 0.09 4.07 20.47
C LEU A 226 0.33 5.29 19.58
N SER A 227 -0.54 5.53 18.61
CA SER A 227 -0.39 6.58 17.59
C SER A 227 -1.27 7.82 17.84
N ASP A 228 -2.35 7.68 18.60
CA ASP A 228 -3.22 8.79 18.96
C ASP A 228 -3.84 8.60 20.35
N ILE A 229 -4.13 9.71 21.03
CA ILE A 229 -4.84 9.74 22.31
C ILE A 229 -5.76 10.95 22.38
N SER A 230 -6.98 10.73 22.81
CA SER A 230 -7.97 11.80 23.02
C SER A 230 -8.80 11.58 24.29
N SER A 231 -9.36 12.64 24.84
CA SER A 231 -10.25 12.53 25.99
C SER A 231 -11.44 13.49 25.87
N VAL A 232 -12.56 13.09 26.46
CA VAL A 232 -13.79 13.87 26.50
C VAL A 232 -14.10 14.28 27.94
N SER A 233 -14.28 15.59 28.14
CA SER A 233 -14.75 16.15 29.42
C SER A 233 -15.70 17.29 29.14
N ALA A 234 -16.61 17.55 30.09
CA ALA A 234 -17.59 18.66 30.00
C ALA A 234 -16.91 20.04 29.97
N SER A 235 -15.75 20.17 30.61
CA SER A 235 -14.90 21.36 30.61
C SER A 235 -13.52 21.03 31.17
N LEU A 236 -12.57 21.97 31.08
CA LEU A 236 -11.24 21.83 31.70
C LEU A 236 -11.27 21.72 33.22
N ASN A 237 -12.44 22.03 33.85
CA ASN A 237 -12.67 21.94 35.29
C ASN A 237 -13.49 20.72 35.70
N ALA A 238 -13.63 19.73 34.80
CA ALA A 238 -14.39 18.51 35.04
C ALA A 238 -13.49 17.25 34.89
N VAL A 239 -13.87 16.20 35.64
CA VAL A 239 -13.26 14.86 35.48
C VAL A 239 -13.66 14.30 34.11
N PRO A 240 -12.70 13.86 33.28
CA PRO A 240 -12.98 13.24 31.97
C PRO A 240 -13.84 11.99 32.12
N SER A 241 -14.89 11.89 31.29
CA SER A 241 -15.81 10.75 31.27
C SER A 241 -15.45 9.71 30.22
N GLU A 242 -14.53 10.03 29.31
CA GLU A 242 -14.05 9.10 28.27
C GLU A 242 -12.60 9.41 27.93
N CYS A 243 -11.83 8.38 27.61
CA CYS A 243 -10.50 8.51 27.01
C CYS A 243 -10.32 7.40 25.98
N SER A 244 -9.86 7.76 24.79
CA SER A 244 -9.61 6.83 23.70
C SER A 244 -8.16 6.88 23.26
N ILE A 245 -7.61 5.72 22.91
CA ILE A 245 -6.31 5.58 22.24
C ILE A 245 -6.47 4.83 20.93
N TYR A 246 -5.57 5.09 19.97
CA TYR A 246 -5.47 4.36 18.71
C TYR A 246 -4.15 3.61 18.67
N LEU A 247 -4.22 2.32 18.36
CA LEU A 247 -3.08 1.41 18.31
C LEU A 247 -2.84 0.96 16.88
N ASP A 248 -1.58 0.97 16.45
CA ASP A 248 -1.10 0.31 15.22
C ASP A 248 -0.27 -0.92 15.62
N ARG A 249 -0.82 -2.11 15.39
CA ARG A 249 -0.20 -3.42 15.65
C ARG A 249 0.24 -4.02 14.32
N ARG A 250 1.57 -4.23 14.13
CA ARG A 250 2.13 -4.91 12.97
C ARG A 250 2.44 -6.35 13.30
N LEU A 251 1.97 -7.28 12.44
CA LEU A 251 2.09 -8.71 12.62
C LEU A 251 3.17 -9.27 11.70
N ILE A 252 3.96 -10.22 12.21
CA ILE A 252 4.90 -11.01 11.41
C ILE A 252 4.30 -12.37 11.05
N LEU A 253 4.96 -13.09 10.14
CA LEU A 253 4.59 -14.45 9.79
C LEU A 253 4.53 -15.35 11.04
N GLY A 254 3.44 -16.10 11.17
CA GLY A 254 3.14 -16.93 12.32
C GLY A 254 2.22 -16.26 13.36
N GLU A 255 2.08 -14.94 13.35
CA GLU A 255 1.04 -14.23 14.10
C GLU A 255 -0.25 -14.15 13.28
N ILE A 256 -1.38 -14.19 13.96
CA ILE A 256 -2.71 -14.14 13.34
C ILE A 256 -3.62 -13.15 14.09
N LEU A 257 -4.63 -12.64 13.40
CA LEU A 257 -5.57 -11.67 13.95
C LEU A 257 -6.31 -12.14 15.21
N GLU A 258 -6.58 -13.45 15.35
CA GLU A 258 -7.20 -13.99 16.56
C GLU A 258 -6.30 -13.83 17.81
N GLY A 259 -4.97 -13.89 17.62
CA GLY A 259 -4.01 -13.57 18.69
C GLY A 259 -4.10 -12.11 19.10
N VAL A 260 -4.20 -11.18 18.13
CA VAL A 260 -4.36 -9.73 18.40
C VAL A 260 -5.64 -9.44 19.17
N LYS A 261 -6.78 -10.06 18.82
CA LYS A 261 -8.02 -9.92 19.58
C LYS A 261 -7.83 -10.31 21.04
N SER A 262 -7.16 -11.45 21.28
CA SER A 262 -6.83 -11.90 22.64
C SER A 262 -5.88 -10.92 23.36
N GLU A 263 -4.90 -10.33 22.66
CA GLU A 263 -4.06 -9.27 23.23
C GLU A 263 -4.91 -8.08 23.70
N MET A 264 -5.89 -7.64 22.88
CA MET A 264 -6.76 -6.51 23.23
C MET A 264 -7.63 -6.83 24.45
N ASP A 265 -8.21 -8.02 24.53
CA ASP A 265 -8.98 -8.46 25.70
C ASP A 265 -8.14 -8.42 26.99
N ILE A 266 -6.87 -8.84 26.90
CA ILE A 266 -5.94 -8.80 28.03
C ILE A 266 -5.57 -7.35 28.40
N LEU A 267 -5.39 -6.46 27.42
CA LEU A 267 -5.04 -5.05 27.67
C LEU A 267 -6.12 -4.34 28.48
N ILE A 268 -7.41 -4.64 28.27
CA ILE A 268 -8.53 -4.00 28.94
C ILE A 268 -9.01 -4.76 30.19
N GLU A 269 -8.43 -5.92 30.49
CA GLU A 269 -8.91 -6.77 31.60
C GLU A 269 -8.96 -5.99 32.93
N GLY A 270 -10.13 -6.07 33.61
CA GLY A 270 -10.37 -5.43 34.91
C GLY A 270 -10.59 -3.92 34.83
N LYS A 271 -10.80 -3.36 33.64
CA LYS A 271 -11.12 -1.95 33.42
C LYS A 271 -12.54 -1.78 32.84
N ASP A 272 -13.17 -0.64 33.11
CA ASP A 272 -14.36 -0.23 32.37
C ASP A 272 -13.91 0.33 31.01
N ALA A 273 -13.68 -0.57 30.08
CA ALA A 273 -13.11 -0.28 28.77
C ALA A 273 -13.66 -1.21 27.71
N SER A 274 -13.66 -0.74 26.49
CA SER A 274 -13.97 -1.51 25.28
C SER A 274 -12.91 -1.32 24.22
N TRP A 275 -12.82 -2.24 23.26
CA TRP A 275 -12.02 -2.06 22.07
C TRP A 275 -12.84 -2.39 20.82
N GLU A 276 -12.49 -1.76 19.72
CA GLU A 276 -13.07 -1.96 18.41
C GLU A 276 -12.01 -1.83 17.31
N VAL A 277 -12.29 -2.35 16.13
CA VAL A 277 -11.45 -2.10 14.95
C VAL A 277 -11.44 -0.61 14.64
N GLY A 278 -10.27 -0.05 14.39
CA GLY A 278 -10.10 1.34 14.02
C GLY A 278 -10.57 1.62 12.60
N THR A 279 -11.85 1.39 12.33
CA THR A 279 -12.46 1.55 11.01
C THR A 279 -12.30 2.95 10.49
N LEU A 280 -11.84 3.07 9.25
CA LEU A 280 -11.64 4.33 8.55
C LEU A 280 -12.73 4.52 7.48
N HIS A 281 -13.24 5.73 7.38
CA HIS A 281 -14.20 6.14 6.36
C HIS A 281 -13.54 7.18 5.46
N HIS A 282 -13.62 6.95 4.17
CA HIS A 282 -12.95 7.77 3.18
C HIS A 282 -13.80 7.94 1.93
N THR A 283 -13.73 9.10 1.29
CA THR A 283 -14.48 9.36 0.06
C THR A 283 -13.48 9.64 -1.05
N THR A 284 -13.50 8.84 -2.10
CA THR A 284 -12.59 8.99 -3.25
C THR A 284 -12.88 10.27 -4.03
N TRP A 285 -11.95 10.69 -4.88
CA TRP A 285 -12.11 11.84 -5.76
C TRP A 285 -13.36 11.74 -6.68
N LYS A 286 -13.88 10.54 -6.93
CA LYS A 286 -15.14 10.30 -7.66
C LYS A 286 -16.40 10.35 -6.78
N GLY A 287 -16.24 10.55 -5.48
CA GLY A 287 -17.36 10.59 -4.53
C GLY A 287 -17.84 9.20 -4.09
N LYS A 288 -17.04 8.16 -4.27
CA LYS A 288 -17.34 6.83 -3.74
C LYS A 288 -16.87 6.72 -2.31
N ASP A 289 -17.77 6.34 -1.40
CA ASP A 289 -17.40 6.05 -0.02
C ASP A 289 -16.73 4.68 0.09
N LEU A 290 -15.57 4.66 0.74
CA LEU A 290 -14.83 3.47 1.13
C LEU A 290 -14.90 3.32 2.65
N VAL A 291 -15.09 2.10 3.11
CA VAL A 291 -15.03 1.74 4.52
C VAL A 291 -13.94 0.70 4.69
N TYR A 292 -12.84 1.11 5.28
CA TYR A 292 -11.68 0.26 5.46
C TYR A 292 -11.53 -0.19 6.90
N GLU A 293 -11.45 -1.50 7.09
CA GLU A 293 -11.14 -2.14 8.37
C GLU A 293 -9.67 -2.61 8.32
N PRO A 294 -8.74 -1.89 8.95
CA PRO A 294 -7.30 -2.20 8.88
C PRO A 294 -6.95 -3.43 9.72
N MET A 295 -7.44 -4.58 9.30
CA MET A 295 -7.28 -5.87 9.96
C MET A 295 -6.96 -6.95 8.94
N HIS A 296 -5.67 -7.24 8.74
CA HIS A 296 -5.24 -8.31 7.83
C HIS A 296 -4.04 -9.09 8.37
N ASN A 297 -4.01 -10.38 8.08
CA ASN A 297 -2.89 -11.25 8.41
C ASN A 297 -1.65 -10.92 7.56
N PRO A 298 -0.44 -11.20 8.04
CA PRO A 298 0.74 -11.26 7.17
C PRO A 298 0.56 -12.37 6.15
N TRP A 299 1.18 -12.22 5.00
CA TRP A 299 1.15 -13.26 3.97
C TRP A 299 2.52 -13.44 3.32
N ILE A 300 2.72 -14.61 2.74
CA ILE A 300 3.91 -14.94 1.96
C ILE A 300 3.52 -15.88 0.82
N ILE A 301 4.13 -15.69 -0.35
CA ILE A 301 4.09 -16.65 -1.44
C ILE A 301 5.35 -17.52 -1.39
N GLU A 302 5.16 -18.82 -1.60
CA GLU A 302 6.28 -19.77 -1.60
C GLU A 302 7.18 -19.62 -2.83
N THR A 303 8.48 -19.85 -2.67
CA THR A 303 9.44 -19.81 -3.80
C THR A 303 9.15 -20.87 -4.85
N GLU A 304 8.48 -21.97 -4.46
CA GLU A 304 8.06 -23.07 -5.34
C GLU A 304 6.82 -22.74 -6.16
N ASN A 305 6.10 -21.65 -5.85
CA ASN A 305 4.93 -21.24 -6.62
C ASN A 305 5.28 -20.90 -8.06
N VAL A 306 4.37 -21.20 -8.99
CA VAL A 306 4.55 -20.92 -10.42
C VAL A 306 4.85 -19.45 -10.67
N LEU A 307 4.12 -18.52 -10.04
CA LEU A 307 4.34 -17.09 -10.20
C LEU A 307 5.75 -16.68 -9.75
N THR A 308 6.22 -17.19 -8.61
CA THR A 308 7.57 -16.89 -8.10
C THR A 308 8.64 -17.43 -9.05
N LYS A 309 8.50 -18.66 -9.54
CA LYS A 309 9.43 -19.26 -10.52
C LYS A 309 9.45 -18.50 -11.84
N SER A 310 8.28 -18.09 -12.33
CA SER A 310 8.18 -17.28 -13.55
C SER A 310 8.86 -15.92 -13.38
N LEU A 311 8.68 -15.25 -12.22
CA LEU A 311 9.36 -13.98 -11.96
C LEU A 311 10.89 -14.15 -11.81
N ILE A 312 11.36 -15.24 -11.19
CA ILE A 312 12.79 -15.58 -11.14
C ILE A 312 13.33 -15.79 -12.57
N SER A 313 12.60 -16.50 -13.43
CA SER A 313 12.99 -16.70 -14.84
C SER A 313 13.05 -15.37 -15.59
N ALA A 314 12.04 -14.52 -15.45
CA ALA A 314 12.02 -13.18 -16.05
C ALA A 314 13.19 -12.32 -15.55
N TYR A 315 13.45 -12.32 -14.25
CA TYR A 315 14.58 -11.62 -13.64
C TYR A 315 15.92 -12.08 -14.29
N LYS A 316 16.15 -13.39 -14.37
CA LYS A 316 17.35 -13.96 -15.01
C LYS A 316 17.47 -13.59 -16.48
N ASN A 317 16.33 -13.53 -17.20
CA ASN A 317 16.33 -13.12 -18.60
C ASN A 317 16.78 -11.67 -18.79
N VAL A 318 16.49 -10.78 -17.84
CA VAL A 318 16.90 -9.37 -17.89
C VAL A 318 18.30 -9.16 -17.31
N TYR A 319 18.54 -9.57 -16.08
CA TYR A 319 19.78 -9.28 -15.35
C TYR A 319 20.94 -10.23 -15.69
N LYS A 320 20.67 -11.38 -16.33
CA LYS A 320 21.63 -12.44 -16.64
C LYS A 320 22.26 -13.11 -15.42
N GLU A 321 21.61 -12.98 -14.26
CA GLU A 321 22.03 -13.56 -12.99
C GLU A 321 20.81 -14.00 -12.16
N GLU A 322 21.03 -14.85 -11.16
CA GLU A 322 19.99 -15.23 -10.19
C GLU A 322 19.70 -14.08 -9.24
N PRO A 323 18.44 -13.95 -8.73
CA PRO A 323 18.17 -13.05 -7.63
C PRO A 323 19.10 -13.37 -6.45
N SER A 324 19.82 -12.36 -5.96
CA SER A 324 20.75 -12.53 -4.83
C SER A 324 20.06 -12.67 -3.48
N LYS A 325 18.83 -12.18 -3.39
CA LYS A 325 17.96 -12.23 -2.21
C LYS A 325 16.51 -12.09 -2.61
N PHE A 326 15.63 -12.44 -1.68
CA PHE A 326 14.21 -12.06 -1.69
C PHE A 326 13.96 -11.04 -0.58
N ASP A 327 12.89 -10.27 -0.73
CA ASP A 327 12.49 -9.27 0.26
C ASP A 327 11.11 -9.60 0.85
N PHE A 328 10.75 -8.87 1.90
CA PHE A 328 9.48 -8.97 2.60
C PHE A 328 9.15 -7.58 3.14
N TRP A 329 8.07 -6.96 2.67
CA TRP A 329 7.74 -5.59 3.06
C TRP A 329 7.30 -5.48 4.52
N ASP A 330 7.78 -4.44 5.17
CA ASP A 330 7.40 -4.08 6.55
C ASP A 330 6.05 -3.34 6.64
N PHE A 331 5.48 -2.95 5.50
CA PHE A 331 4.23 -2.20 5.36
C PHE A 331 3.13 -3.02 4.68
N GLY A 332 1.86 -2.59 4.77
CA GLY A 332 0.73 -3.17 4.05
C GLY A 332 0.66 -2.64 2.63
N THR A 333 0.02 -3.37 1.74
CA THR A 333 -0.19 -2.99 0.34
C THR A 333 -1.55 -3.48 -0.15
N ASN A 334 -1.93 -3.12 -1.36
CA ASN A 334 -3.12 -3.65 -2.04
C ASN A 334 -3.15 -5.19 -2.17
N ALA A 335 -2.03 -5.87 -1.91
CA ALA A 335 -1.95 -7.33 -1.94
C ALA A 335 -2.97 -8.04 -1.05
N ILE A 336 -3.44 -7.40 0.01
CA ILE A 336 -4.39 -8.00 0.95
C ILE A 336 -5.64 -8.52 0.26
N THR A 337 -6.11 -7.85 -0.79
CA THR A 337 -7.33 -8.24 -1.51
C THR A 337 -7.12 -9.47 -2.40
N PRO A 338 -6.19 -9.52 -3.36
CA PRO A 338 -5.97 -10.73 -4.14
C PRO A 338 -5.54 -11.92 -3.27
N VAL A 339 -4.74 -11.72 -2.25
CA VAL A 339 -4.36 -12.78 -1.30
C VAL A 339 -5.56 -13.36 -0.56
N ALA A 340 -6.48 -12.51 -0.07
CA ALA A 340 -7.72 -12.97 0.58
C ALA A 340 -8.62 -13.76 -0.38
N MET A 341 -8.55 -13.51 -1.68
CA MET A 341 -9.26 -14.27 -2.72
C MET A 341 -8.54 -15.55 -3.15
N GLY A 342 -7.38 -15.86 -2.55
CA GLY A 342 -6.55 -17.02 -2.90
C GLY A 342 -5.83 -16.87 -4.24
N VAL A 343 -5.62 -15.65 -4.72
CA VAL A 343 -4.85 -15.36 -5.93
C VAL A 343 -3.36 -15.36 -5.59
N PRO A 344 -2.52 -16.13 -6.28
CA PRO A 344 -1.07 -16.02 -6.16
C PRO A 344 -0.62 -14.59 -6.44
N THR A 345 0.02 -13.96 -5.44
CA THR A 345 0.40 -12.55 -5.45
C THR A 345 1.88 -12.43 -5.12
N ILE A 346 2.60 -11.52 -5.80
CA ILE A 346 4.03 -11.28 -5.60
C ILE A 346 4.34 -9.79 -5.77
N GLY A 347 5.39 -9.34 -5.10
CA GLY A 347 5.84 -7.97 -5.18
C GLY A 347 7.10 -7.79 -6.05
N PHE A 348 7.13 -6.71 -6.84
CA PHE A 348 8.32 -6.29 -7.57
C PHE A 348 8.12 -4.87 -8.11
N GLY A 349 9.03 -3.95 -7.85
CA GLY A 349 8.94 -2.61 -8.40
C GLY A 349 10.23 -1.79 -8.25
N PRO A 350 10.40 -0.74 -9.08
CA PRO A 350 11.57 0.13 -9.02
C PRO A 350 11.52 1.05 -7.80
N GLY A 351 12.68 1.48 -7.36
CA GLY A 351 12.83 2.46 -6.27
C GLY A 351 13.08 1.82 -4.90
N GLU A 352 13.93 2.49 -4.14
CA GLU A 352 14.24 2.09 -2.77
C GLU A 352 13.11 2.54 -1.84
N TYR A 353 12.30 1.61 -1.30
CA TYR A 353 11.13 1.91 -0.45
C TYR A 353 11.44 2.79 0.76
N LYS A 354 12.68 2.78 1.28
CA LYS A 354 13.10 3.68 2.37
C LYS A 354 13.13 5.16 1.98
N LEU A 355 13.04 5.49 0.68
CA LEU A 355 12.90 6.85 0.18
C LEU A 355 11.43 7.25 -0.02
N ALA A 356 10.49 6.30 0.07
CA ALA A 356 9.07 6.58 0.06
C ALA A 356 8.69 7.49 1.23
N HIS A 357 7.75 8.41 0.99
CA HIS A 357 7.27 9.41 1.97
C HIS A 357 8.35 10.40 2.48
N MET A 358 9.60 10.24 2.05
CA MET A 358 10.69 11.10 2.48
C MET A 358 10.80 12.36 1.60
N ARG A 359 11.47 13.39 2.12
CA ARG A 359 11.97 14.51 1.33
C ARG A 359 13.02 14.00 0.35
N ASP A 360 13.14 14.65 -0.80
CA ASP A 360 14.11 14.28 -1.84
C ASP A 360 13.90 12.86 -2.39
N GLU A 361 12.65 12.44 -2.43
CA GLU A 361 12.23 11.20 -3.06
C GLU A 361 12.70 11.16 -4.52
N ARG A 362 13.34 10.05 -4.90
CA ARG A 362 13.89 9.86 -6.24
C ARG A 362 14.02 8.40 -6.60
N CYS A 363 13.76 8.07 -7.85
CA CYS A 363 13.89 6.72 -8.39
C CYS A 363 14.98 6.69 -9.46
N ALA A 364 15.83 5.66 -9.45
CA ALA A 364 16.84 5.46 -10.47
C ALA A 364 16.19 5.14 -11.83
N VAL A 365 16.61 5.85 -12.87
CA VAL A 365 16.02 5.76 -14.22
C VAL A 365 16.21 4.38 -14.82
N ASP A 366 17.38 3.77 -14.62
CA ASP A 366 17.68 2.41 -15.08
C ASP A 366 16.76 1.37 -14.40
N LYS A 367 16.47 1.51 -13.11
CA LYS A 367 15.55 0.62 -12.39
C LYS A 367 14.12 0.66 -12.96
N ILE A 368 13.66 1.81 -13.42
CA ILE A 368 12.34 1.95 -14.07
C ILE A 368 12.32 1.16 -15.39
N VAL A 369 13.35 1.30 -16.18
CA VAL A 369 13.47 0.58 -17.47
C VAL A 369 13.62 -0.93 -17.23
N GLU A 370 14.45 -1.32 -16.27
CA GLU A 370 14.65 -2.73 -15.90
C GLU A 370 13.36 -3.38 -15.39
N ALA A 371 12.57 -2.66 -14.57
CA ALA A 371 11.27 -3.15 -14.11
C ALA A 371 10.31 -3.39 -15.29
N CYS A 372 10.24 -2.46 -16.25
CA CYS A 372 9.45 -2.65 -17.47
C CYS A 372 9.88 -3.89 -18.26
N GLU A 373 11.19 -4.15 -18.36
CA GLU A 373 11.73 -5.36 -19.01
C GLU A 373 11.31 -6.63 -18.25
N VAL A 374 11.47 -6.65 -16.92
CA VAL A 374 11.10 -7.81 -16.07
C VAL A 374 9.62 -8.09 -16.15
N TYR A 375 8.75 -7.09 -16.09
CA TYR A 375 7.29 -7.25 -16.21
C TYR A 375 6.92 -7.83 -17.58
N SER A 376 7.55 -7.34 -18.67
CA SER A 376 7.31 -7.88 -20.01
C SER A 376 7.74 -9.33 -20.14
N GLU A 377 8.92 -9.70 -19.63
CA GLU A 377 9.41 -11.08 -19.60
C GLU A 377 8.53 -11.97 -18.70
N LEU A 378 8.03 -11.44 -17.55
CA LEU A 378 7.11 -12.19 -16.69
C LEU A 378 5.81 -12.54 -17.41
N ILE A 379 5.25 -11.63 -18.20
CA ILE A 379 4.06 -11.92 -19.03
C ILE A 379 4.35 -13.07 -20.00
N LYS A 380 5.54 -13.16 -20.55
CA LYS A 380 5.96 -14.28 -21.41
C LYS A 380 6.06 -15.61 -20.66
N GLU A 381 6.66 -15.58 -19.45
CA GLU A 381 6.93 -16.79 -18.65
C GLU A 381 5.65 -17.39 -18.02
N LEU A 382 4.59 -16.58 -17.84
CA LEU A 382 3.28 -17.01 -17.36
C LEU A 382 2.38 -17.50 -18.52
#